data_46f5f38f1e1faca85334e7c122b225e6
#
_entry.id   46f5f38f1e1faca85334e7c122b225e6
#
_cell.length_a   1.000
_cell.length_b   1.000
_cell.length_c   1.000
_cell.angle_alpha   90.00
_cell.angle_beta   90.00
_cell.angle_gamma   90.00
#
_symmetry.space_group_name_H-M   'P 1'
#
loop_
_entity.id
_entity.type
_entity.pdbx_description
1 polymer ?
#
loop_
_entity_poly.entity_id
_entity_poly.type
_entity_poly.pdbx_seq_one_letter_code
_entity_poly.pdbx_strand_id
1 'polypeptide(L)'
;MIKDLLKEAFILKKNGYYKHAIEIFYKALEIENNSDELFFEIADSYFQMKDIERALNYIEQILEHNPTHLESLRLLKKIFIEKEAWSEAEQTAKNIYYISQNNDDLVEILNFLNKQERHHDVLSNYNDVEQKEILYEKAFAEFHLKNFDSAQNFIQKALDADSENCKYLLLLGNIYLQKNEDDLALEILNKIEIKNNYEILTFAGLVNQRFGEYKKAINYFLQALKCEKHEGISYYNCASTYFKMGDTDNAKKYYNLAILKNPENNAYHLALANLYYAENNYKRAYEELNFNTYEARLLKSIILFDTGYYALAKKEFEKLALESPEDEMIKLYTSKIEEKFK
;
A
#
# COMPACT_ATOMS: atom_id res chain seq x y z
N MET A 1 34.47 -30.80 -23.24
CA MET A 1 33.65 -31.73 -22.41
C MET A 1 32.80 -30.99 -21.40
N ILE A 2 33.37 -30.35 -20.34
CA ILE A 2 32.53 -29.63 -19.35
C ILE A 2 31.77 -28.46 -19.98
N LYS A 3 32.40 -27.66 -20.82
CA LYS A 3 31.73 -26.52 -21.50
C LYS A 3 30.54 -26.96 -22.37
N ASP A 4 30.59 -28.13 -22.96
CA ASP A 4 29.49 -28.64 -23.78
C ASP A 4 28.34 -29.13 -22.91
N LEU A 5 28.64 -29.80 -21.77
CA LEU A 5 27.67 -30.19 -20.77
C LEU A 5 26.94 -28.94 -20.18
N LEU A 6 27.70 -27.93 -19.80
CA LEU A 6 27.10 -26.68 -19.26
C LEU A 6 26.21 -25.98 -20.28
N LYS A 7 26.66 -25.90 -21.54
CA LYS A 7 25.86 -25.32 -22.63
C LYS A 7 24.53 -26.07 -22.82
N GLU A 8 24.57 -27.39 -22.80
CA GLU A 8 23.36 -28.21 -22.87
C GLU A 8 22.45 -28.02 -21.67
N ALA A 9 22.99 -28.04 -20.45
CA ALA A 9 22.24 -27.82 -19.22
C ALA A 9 21.53 -26.45 -19.17
N PHE A 10 22.23 -25.39 -19.58
CA PHE A 10 21.65 -24.06 -19.66
C PHE A 10 20.53 -23.92 -20.71
N ILE A 11 20.68 -24.61 -21.86
CA ILE A 11 19.62 -24.67 -22.89
C ILE A 11 18.38 -25.37 -22.31
N LEU A 12 18.55 -26.50 -21.63
CA LEU A 12 17.46 -27.25 -21.01
C LEU A 12 16.77 -26.42 -19.92
N LYS A 13 17.55 -25.78 -19.04
CA LYS A 13 17.04 -24.91 -18.01
C LYS A 13 16.21 -23.74 -18.59
N LYS A 14 16.72 -23.07 -19.62
CA LYS A 14 16.03 -21.98 -20.33
C LYS A 14 14.71 -22.42 -20.95
N ASN A 15 14.62 -23.67 -21.39
CA ASN A 15 13.41 -24.26 -21.97
C ASN A 15 12.46 -24.86 -20.91
N GLY A 16 12.75 -24.74 -19.60
CA GLY A 16 11.94 -25.28 -18.52
C GLY A 16 12.14 -26.77 -18.21
N TYR A 17 13.11 -27.43 -18.85
CA TYR A 17 13.42 -28.85 -18.61
C TYR A 17 14.37 -29.02 -17.41
N TYR A 18 13.94 -28.48 -16.22
CA TYR A 18 14.78 -28.38 -15.03
C TYR A 18 15.35 -29.73 -14.57
N LYS A 19 14.54 -30.80 -14.58
CA LYS A 19 15.01 -32.15 -14.16
C LYS A 19 16.20 -32.61 -14.99
N HIS A 20 16.12 -32.50 -16.32
CA HIS A 20 17.20 -32.89 -17.20
C HIS A 20 18.43 -31.97 -17.06
N ALA A 21 18.21 -30.68 -16.86
CA ALA A 21 19.29 -29.74 -16.58
C ALA A 21 20.05 -30.14 -15.30
N ILE A 22 19.37 -30.49 -14.23
CA ILE A 22 19.96 -30.97 -12.97
C ILE A 22 20.80 -32.21 -13.16
N GLU A 23 20.33 -33.18 -13.95
CA GLU A 23 21.10 -34.39 -14.26
C GLU A 23 22.43 -34.09 -14.96
N ILE A 24 22.44 -33.10 -15.85
CA ILE A 24 23.66 -32.67 -16.54
C ILE A 24 24.56 -31.84 -15.60
N PHE A 25 23.99 -30.98 -14.73
CA PHE A 25 24.78 -30.29 -13.74
C PHE A 25 25.46 -31.25 -12.76
N TYR A 26 24.83 -32.36 -12.38
CA TYR A 26 25.49 -33.39 -11.57
C TYR A 26 26.67 -34.04 -12.31
N LYS A 27 26.53 -34.34 -13.60
CA LYS A 27 27.67 -34.85 -14.43
C LYS A 27 28.80 -33.83 -14.53
N ALA A 28 28.46 -32.56 -14.53
CA ALA A 28 29.46 -31.49 -14.52
C ALA A 28 30.19 -31.43 -13.17
N LEU A 29 29.47 -31.62 -12.03
CA LEU A 29 30.05 -31.69 -10.68
C LEU A 29 30.99 -32.88 -10.47
N GLU A 30 30.81 -34.00 -11.20
CA GLU A 30 31.77 -35.12 -11.19
C GLU A 30 33.13 -34.74 -11.80
N ILE A 31 33.14 -33.70 -12.64
CA ILE A 31 34.36 -33.23 -13.33
C ILE A 31 34.97 -32.06 -12.54
N GLU A 32 34.15 -31.16 -12.04
CA GLU A 32 34.53 -29.97 -11.28
C GLU A 32 33.89 -30.02 -9.89
N ASN A 33 34.63 -30.59 -8.95
CA ASN A 33 34.14 -30.77 -7.58
C ASN A 33 33.99 -29.42 -6.88
N ASN A 34 32.90 -29.26 -6.10
CA ASN A 34 32.63 -28.11 -5.23
C ASN A 34 32.57 -26.73 -5.94
N SER A 35 31.90 -26.68 -7.09
CA SER A 35 31.61 -25.38 -7.75
C SER A 35 30.36 -24.74 -7.19
N ASP A 36 30.50 -23.57 -6.54
CA ASP A 36 29.38 -22.78 -6.02
C ASP A 36 28.39 -22.43 -7.15
N GLU A 37 28.90 -22.16 -8.35
CA GLU A 37 28.09 -21.85 -9.53
C GLU A 37 27.22 -23.05 -9.93
N LEU A 38 27.75 -24.27 -9.90
CA LEU A 38 26.97 -25.46 -10.24
C LEU A 38 25.94 -25.79 -9.14
N PHE A 39 26.31 -25.67 -7.89
CA PHE A 39 25.36 -25.82 -6.77
C PHE A 39 24.25 -24.78 -6.85
N PHE A 40 24.57 -23.54 -7.20
CA PHE A 40 23.57 -22.48 -7.40
C PHE A 40 22.62 -22.80 -8.56
N GLU A 41 23.13 -23.26 -9.70
CA GLU A 41 22.31 -23.63 -10.85
C GLU A 41 21.35 -24.80 -10.55
N ILE A 42 21.80 -25.76 -9.74
CA ILE A 42 20.97 -26.85 -9.23
C ILE A 42 19.91 -26.32 -8.27
N ALA A 43 20.31 -25.45 -7.32
CA ALA A 43 19.39 -24.82 -6.36
C ALA A 43 18.28 -24.01 -7.05
N ASP A 44 18.64 -23.17 -8.03
CA ASP A 44 17.68 -22.39 -8.80
C ASP A 44 16.75 -23.30 -9.62
N SER A 45 17.28 -24.38 -10.20
CA SER A 45 16.45 -25.36 -10.93
C SER A 45 15.44 -26.05 -10.02
N TYR A 46 15.81 -26.42 -8.79
CA TYR A 46 14.88 -26.95 -7.80
C TYR A 46 13.84 -25.90 -7.37
N PHE A 47 14.26 -24.66 -7.18
CA PHE A 47 13.35 -23.56 -6.87
C PHE A 47 12.29 -23.35 -7.96
N GLN A 48 12.69 -23.37 -9.24
CA GLN A 48 11.76 -23.28 -10.37
C GLN A 48 10.78 -24.46 -10.43
N MET A 49 11.19 -25.63 -9.93
CA MET A 49 10.32 -26.80 -9.78
C MET A 49 9.46 -26.77 -8.51
N LYS A 50 9.55 -25.70 -7.70
CA LYS A 50 8.87 -25.57 -6.39
C LYS A 50 9.33 -26.61 -5.35
N ASP A 51 10.50 -27.20 -5.56
CA ASP A 51 11.15 -28.08 -4.57
C ASP A 51 12.05 -27.21 -3.66
N ILE A 52 11.39 -26.50 -2.76
CA ILE A 52 12.04 -25.50 -1.90
C ILE A 52 13.04 -26.14 -0.93
N GLU A 53 12.76 -27.35 -0.46
CA GLU A 53 13.62 -28.06 0.49
C GLU A 53 15.00 -28.38 -0.13
N ARG A 54 15.01 -28.93 -1.33
CA ARG A 54 16.28 -29.21 -2.03
C ARG A 54 16.99 -27.94 -2.45
N ALA A 55 16.25 -26.92 -2.88
CA ALA A 55 16.85 -25.63 -3.19
C ALA A 55 17.60 -25.04 -1.99
N LEU A 56 16.97 -25.03 -0.80
CA LEU A 56 17.60 -24.57 0.44
C LEU A 56 18.85 -25.36 0.80
N ASN A 57 18.81 -26.68 0.68
CA ASN A 57 19.97 -27.53 1.02
C ASN A 57 21.22 -27.13 0.21
N TYR A 58 21.07 -26.89 -1.11
CA TYR A 58 22.18 -26.43 -1.94
C TYR A 58 22.63 -25.00 -1.64
N ILE A 59 21.69 -24.11 -1.32
CA ILE A 59 22.02 -22.73 -0.90
C ILE A 59 22.81 -22.76 0.41
N GLU A 60 22.41 -23.55 1.39
CA GLU A 60 23.10 -23.69 2.67
C GLU A 60 24.53 -24.20 2.46
N GLN A 61 24.72 -25.23 1.64
CA GLN A 61 26.06 -25.72 1.30
C GLN A 61 26.96 -24.63 0.71
N ILE A 62 26.45 -23.79 -0.17
CA ILE A 62 27.21 -22.65 -0.71
C ILE A 62 27.55 -21.65 0.40
N LEU A 63 26.57 -21.25 1.18
CA LEU A 63 26.71 -20.18 2.17
C LEU A 63 27.53 -20.59 3.40
N GLU A 64 27.71 -21.89 3.69
CA GLU A 64 28.60 -22.39 4.73
C GLU A 64 30.07 -22.02 4.49
N HIS A 65 30.54 -22.06 3.26
CA HIS A 65 31.94 -21.74 2.93
C HIS A 65 32.09 -20.43 2.13
N ASN A 66 31.03 -19.95 1.51
CA ASN A 66 30.99 -18.67 0.81
C ASN A 66 29.79 -17.82 1.27
N PRO A 67 29.80 -17.25 2.50
CA PRO A 67 28.69 -16.47 3.04
C PRO A 67 28.33 -15.21 2.25
N THR A 68 29.20 -14.79 1.32
CA THR A 68 29.02 -13.60 0.49
C THR A 68 28.55 -13.87 -0.93
N HIS A 69 28.16 -15.11 -1.24
CA HIS A 69 27.66 -15.48 -2.57
C HIS A 69 26.31 -14.81 -2.85
N LEU A 70 26.35 -13.71 -3.60
CA LEU A 70 25.18 -12.82 -3.80
C LEU A 70 24.01 -13.50 -4.48
N GLU A 71 24.26 -14.36 -5.49
CA GLU A 71 23.22 -15.09 -6.22
C GLU A 71 22.43 -16.02 -5.27
N SER A 72 23.16 -16.75 -4.41
CA SER A 72 22.54 -17.62 -3.40
C SER A 72 21.74 -16.81 -2.36
N LEU A 73 22.26 -15.70 -1.88
CA LEU A 73 21.54 -14.82 -0.97
C LEU A 73 20.28 -14.24 -1.62
N ARG A 74 20.34 -13.84 -2.91
CA ARG A 74 19.17 -13.35 -3.65
C ARG A 74 18.11 -14.43 -3.84
N LEU A 75 18.52 -15.67 -4.11
CA LEU A 75 17.61 -16.81 -4.20
C LEU A 75 16.99 -17.15 -2.83
N LEU A 76 17.81 -17.15 -1.76
CA LEU A 76 17.35 -17.35 -0.38
C LEU A 76 16.30 -16.30 0.02
N LYS A 77 16.54 -15.01 -0.28
CA LYS A 77 15.55 -13.95 -0.07
C LYS A 77 14.22 -14.25 -0.77
N LYS A 78 14.27 -14.68 -2.05
CA LYS A 78 13.04 -15.05 -2.79
C LYS A 78 12.29 -16.19 -2.14
N ILE A 79 13.01 -17.21 -1.65
CA ILE A 79 12.42 -18.33 -0.94
C ILE A 79 11.74 -17.86 0.35
N PHE A 80 12.37 -17.00 1.14
CA PHE A 80 11.77 -16.46 2.35
C PHE A 80 10.50 -15.64 2.05
N ILE A 81 10.50 -14.86 0.98
CA ILE A 81 9.30 -14.12 0.53
C ILE A 81 8.16 -15.08 0.15
N GLU A 82 8.44 -16.16 -0.61
CA GLU A 82 7.42 -17.17 -0.97
C GLU A 82 6.89 -17.94 0.25
N LYS A 83 7.70 -18.09 1.30
CA LYS A 83 7.31 -18.71 2.57
C LYS A 83 6.65 -17.75 3.55
N GLU A 84 6.49 -16.48 3.17
CA GLU A 84 6.02 -15.41 4.06
C GLU A 84 6.89 -15.23 5.33
N ALA A 85 8.14 -15.66 5.28
CA ALA A 85 9.14 -15.50 6.33
C ALA A 85 9.78 -14.11 6.22
N TRP A 86 9.00 -13.10 6.60
CA TRP A 86 9.30 -11.68 6.32
C TRP A 86 10.53 -11.17 7.06
N SER A 87 10.76 -11.63 8.29
CA SER A 87 11.93 -11.24 9.11
C SER A 87 13.23 -11.73 8.49
N GLU A 88 13.26 -13.00 8.05
CA GLU A 88 14.40 -13.64 7.41
C GLU A 88 14.66 -13.03 6.02
N ALA A 89 13.60 -12.71 5.28
CA ALA A 89 13.70 -12.03 3.99
C ALA A 89 14.34 -10.63 4.15
N GLU A 90 13.93 -9.86 5.14
CA GLU A 90 14.50 -8.55 5.45
C GLU A 90 15.96 -8.64 5.87
N GLN A 91 16.29 -9.55 6.78
CA GLN A 91 17.67 -9.74 7.22
C GLN A 91 18.59 -10.14 6.07
N THR A 92 18.10 -11.03 5.19
CA THR A 92 18.85 -11.44 3.99
C THR A 92 19.01 -10.27 3.01
N ALA A 93 17.99 -9.45 2.82
CA ALA A 93 18.07 -8.26 1.97
C ALA A 93 19.10 -7.24 2.50
N LYS A 94 19.12 -7.00 3.81
CA LYS A 94 20.15 -6.15 4.45
C LYS A 94 21.55 -6.70 4.26
N ASN A 95 21.72 -8.01 4.35
CA ASN A 95 23.00 -8.69 4.13
C ASN A 95 23.44 -8.52 2.66
N ILE A 96 22.54 -8.68 1.70
CA ILE A 96 22.83 -8.44 0.28
C ILE A 96 23.31 -7.01 0.07
N TYR A 97 22.60 -6.00 0.60
CA TYR A 97 23.01 -4.60 0.48
C TYR A 97 24.37 -4.35 1.13
N TYR A 98 24.61 -4.91 2.33
CA TYR A 98 25.91 -4.76 3.01
C TYR A 98 27.08 -5.30 2.19
N ILE A 99 26.88 -6.40 1.48
CA ILE A 99 27.90 -7.03 0.63
C ILE A 99 28.03 -6.30 -0.71
N SER A 100 26.93 -6.03 -1.38
CA SER A 100 26.92 -5.47 -2.74
C SER A 100 27.24 -3.98 -2.79
N GLN A 101 26.89 -3.24 -1.73
CA GLN A 101 26.89 -1.78 -1.67
C GLN A 101 26.13 -1.15 -2.84
N ASN A 102 25.15 -1.88 -3.40
CA ASN A 102 24.37 -1.45 -4.54
C ASN A 102 23.06 -0.78 -4.09
N ASN A 103 22.83 0.44 -4.53
CA ASN A 103 21.64 1.20 -4.19
C ASN A 103 20.34 0.55 -4.68
N ASP A 104 20.37 -0.28 -5.73
CA ASP A 104 19.19 -1.02 -6.19
C ASP A 104 18.73 -2.05 -5.13
N ASP A 105 19.69 -2.70 -4.46
CA ASP A 105 19.38 -3.61 -3.34
C ASP A 105 18.78 -2.82 -2.15
N LEU A 106 19.23 -1.58 -1.93
CA LEU A 106 18.63 -0.68 -0.94
C LEU A 106 17.21 -0.28 -1.30
N VAL A 107 16.94 0.08 -2.56
CA VAL A 107 15.57 0.38 -3.03
C VAL A 107 14.62 -0.79 -2.76
N GLU A 108 15.07 -2.03 -3.00
CA GLU A 108 14.26 -3.21 -2.69
C GLU A 108 13.90 -3.30 -1.19
N ILE A 109 14.86 -3.02 -0.30
CA ILE A 109 14.65 -3.03 1.15
C ILE A 109 13.61 -1.96 1.53
N LEU A 110 13.77 -0.74 1.04
CA LEU A 110 12.88 0.37 1.38
C LEU A 110 11.45 0.12 0.86
N ASN A 111 11.31 -0.40 -0.35
CA ASN A 111 10.03 -0.81 -0.91
C ASN A 111 9.37 -1.92 -0.08
N PHE A 112 10.16 -2.89 0.39
CA PHE A 112 9.68 -3.96 1.25
C PHE A 112 9.19 -3.43 2.61
N LEU A 113 9.93 -2.52 3.24
CA LEU A 113 9.53 -1.86 4.50
C LEU A 113 8.26 -1.03 4.32
N ASN A 114 8.15 -0.29 3.21
CA ASN A 114 6.96 0.48 2.88
C ASN A 114 5.71 -0.41 2.72
N LYS A 115 5.84 -1.56 2.05
CA LYS A 115 4.73 -2.53 1.92
C LYS A 115 4.28 -3.14 3.24
N GLN A 116 5.14 -3.19 4.24
CA GLN A 116 4.82 -3.62 5.60
C GLN A 116 4.36 -2.48 6.51
N GLU A 117 4.10 -1.31 5.95
CA GLU A 117 3.71 -0.09 6.69
C GLU A 117 4.75 0.37 7.74
N ARG A 118 6.01 -0.09 7.61
CA ARG A 118 7.13 0.24 8.50
C ARG A 118 7.85 1.52 8.04
N HIS A 119 7.08 2.58 7.85
CA HIS A 119 7.55 3.83 7.27
C HIS A 119 8.66 4.53 8.08
N HIS A 120 8.62 4.42 9.42
CA HIS A 120 9.69 4.95 10.27
C HIS A 120 11.04 4.28 10.01
N ASP A 121 11.04 2.97 9.72
CA ASP A 121 12.27 2.23 9.43
C ASP A 121 12.89 2.66 8.09
N VAL A 122 12.05 3.03 7.11
CA VAL A 122 12.48 3.61 5.83
C VAL A 122 13.28 4.90 6.04
N LEU A 123 12.87 5.73 6.99
CA LEU A 123 13.45 7.04 7.24
C LEU A 123 14.67 7.00 8.15
N SER A 124 14.80 5.98 9.03
CA SER A 124 15.81 5.95 10.09
C SER A 124 17.21 5.52 9.64
N ASN A 125 17.36 4.81 8.51
CA ASN A 125 18.55 4.01 8.26
C ASN A 125 19.41 4.40 7.06
N TYR A 126 19.03 5.35 6.19
CA TYR A 126 19.76 5.57 4.92
C TYR A 126 19.70 7.03 4.47
N ASN A 127 20.17 7.96 5.34
CA ASN A 127 19.94 9.40 5.16
C ASN A 127 20.76 10.04 4.03
N ASP A 128 21.90 9.48 3.63
CA ASP A 128 22.88 10.14 2.76
C ASP A 128 22.77 9.76 1.27
N VAL A 129 21.80 8.94 0.87
CA VAL A 129 21.68 8.48 -0.52
C VAL A 129 20.59 9.25 -1.25
N GLU A 130 20.98 10.03 -2.27
CA GLU A 130 20.11 10.91 -3.09
C GLU A 130 19.72 10.30 -4.44
N GLN A 131 19.71 8.98 -4.58
CA GLN A 131 19.17 8.33 -5.78
C GLN A 131 17.65 8.52 -5.87
N LYS A 132 17.14 8.81 -7.06
CA LYS A 132 15.72 9.16 -7.29
C LYS A 132 14.73 8.10 -6.81
N GLU A 133 15.06 6.82 -6.96
CA GLU A 133 14.24 5.70 -6.49
C GLU A 133 14.17 5.66 -4.95
N ILE A 134 15.29 5.93 -4.28
CA ILE A 134 15.36 6.00 -2.82
C ILE A 134 14.59 7.22 -2.30
N LEU A 135 14.73 8.36 -2.97
CA LEU A 135 13.98 9.57 -2.66
C LEU A 135 12.47 9.34 -2.80
N TYR A 136 12.04 8.58 -3.82
CA TYR A 136 10.64 8.18 -3.97
C TYR A 136 10.16 7.32 -2.79
N GLU A 137 10.91 6.29 -2.38
CA GLU A 137 10.51 5.42 -1.26
C GLU A 137 10.43 6.20 0.07
N LYS A 138 11.33 7.19 0.28
CA LYS A 138 11.26 8.11 1.43
C LYS A 138 10.04 9.04 1.34
N ALA A 139 9.77 9.61 0.16
CA ALA A 139 8.59 10.44 -0.05
C ALA A 139 7.29 9.67 0.22
N PHE A 140 7.24 8.41 -0.21
CA PHE A 140 6.11 7.51 0.03
C PHE A 140 5.91 7.25 1.52
N ALA A 141 6.99 6.96 2.26
CA ALA A 141 6.93 6.78 3.71
C ALA A 141 6.42 8.04 4.43
N GLU A 142 6.97 9.21 4.11
CA GLU A 142 6.55 10.50 4.69
C GLU A 142 5.09 10.83 4.37
N PHE A 143 4.62 10.50 3.16
CA PHE A 143 3.22 10.66 2.76
C PHE A 143 2.28 9.83 3.65
N HIS A 144 2.62 8.57 3.92
CA HIS A 144 1.82 7.70 4.78
C HIS A 144 1.88 8.10 6.26
N LEU A 145 3.00 8.70 6.70
CA LEU A 145 3.13 9.32 8.02
C LEU A 145 2.43 10.69 8.11
N LYS A 146 1.80 11.15 7.03
CA LYS A 146 1.11 12.45 6.91
C LYS A 146 2.05 13.67 7.02
N ASN A 147 3.34 13.48 6.84
CA ASN A 147 4.35 14.53 6.80
C ASN A 147 4.45 15.10 5.37
N PHE A 148 3.38 15.75 4.89
CA PHE A 148 3.23 16.11 3.48
C PHE A 148 4.30 17.06 2.94
N ASP A 149 4.82 17.98 3.76
CA ASP A 149 5.89 18.89 3.34
C ASP A 149 7.23 18.17 3.14
N SER A 150 7.57 17.23 4.02
CA SER A 150 8.75 16.37 3.84
C SER A 150 8.58 15.47 2.62
N ALA A 151 7.41 14.85 2.44
CA ALA A 151 7.09 14.04 1.28
C ALA A 151 7.24 14.83 -0.03
N GLN A 152 6.74 16.07 -0.06
CA GLN A 152 6.86 16.97 -1.21
C GLN A 152 8.32 17.30 -1.52
N ASN A 153 9.15 17.56 -0.51
CA ASN A 153 10.58 17.84 -0.71
C ASN A 153 11.31 16.63 -1.32
N PHE A 154 11.10 15.44 -0.80
CA PHE A 154 11.73 14.23 -1.34
C PHE A 154 11.28 13.92 -2.77
N ILE A 155 9.98 14.01 -3.05
CA ILE A 155 9.47 13.69 -4.39
C ILE A 155 9.88 14.73 -5.43
N GLN A 156 10.02 16.01 -5.04
CA GLN A 156 10.50 17.04 -5.93
C GLN A 156 11.95 16.78 -6.36
N LYS A 157 12.84 16.41 -5.43
CA LYS A 157 14.21 16.01 -5.74
C LYS A 157 14.27 14.80 -6.69
N ALA A 158 13.35 13.82 -6.52
CA ALA A 158 13.26 12.69 -7.44
C ALA A 158 12.82 13.13 -8.84
N LEU A 159 11.89 14.07 -8.95
CA LEU A 159 11.41 14.65 -10.20
C LEU A 159 12.44 15.54 -10.88
N ASP A 160 13.31 16.21 -10.15
CA ASP A 160 14.43 16.99 -10.72
C ASP A 160 15.37 16.07 -11.53
N ALA A 161 15.50 14.80 -11.13
CA ALA A 161 16.27 13.79 -11.85
C ALA A 161 15.47 13.05 -12.93
N ASP A 162 14.13 13.00 -12.86
CA ASP A 162 13.25 12.29 -13.80
C ASP A 162 11.86 12.92 -13.83
N SER A 163 11.77 14.06 -14.52
CA SER A 163 10.61 14.95 -14.48
C SER A 163 9.32 14.39 -15.09
N GLU A 164 9.41 13.35 -15.92
CA GLU A 164 8.26 12.72 -16.59
C GLU A 164 7.85 11.39 -15.96
N ASN A 165 8.47 11.01 -14.87
CA ASN A 165 8.15 9.75 -14.21
C ASN A 165 6.73 9.76 -13.64
N CYS A 166 5.85 9.00 -14.27
CA CYS A 166 4.43 8.95 -13.92
C CYS A 166 4.20 8.53 -12.45
N LYS A 167 5.00 7.60 -11.91
CA LYS A 167 4.91 7.15 -10.51
C LYS A 167 5.21 8.30 -9.54
N TYR A 168 6.23 9.12 -9.85
CA TYR A 168 6.61 10.26 -9.03
C TYR A 168 5.57 11.39 -9.13
N LEU A 169 5.10 11.68 -10.34
CA LEU A 169 4.03 12.67 -10.56
C LEU A 169 2.75 12.27 -9.81
N LEU A 170 2.35 10.99 -9.85
CA LEU A 170 1.18 10.52 -9.10
C LEU A 170 1.31 10.74 -7.59
N LEU A 171 2.48 10.44 -7.01
CA LEU A 171 2.70 10.68 -5.58
C LEU A 171 2.63 12.19 -5.27
N LEU A 172 3.27 13.04 -6.07
CA LEU A 172 3.20 14.50 -5.91
C LEU A 172 1.75 15.00 -6.02
N GLY A 173 0.99 14.52 -7.02
CA GLY A 173 -0.41 14.89 -7.18
C GLY A 173 -1.27 14.48 -5.97
N ASN A 174 -1.04 13.30 -5.41
CA ASN A 174 -1.72 12.86 -4.19
C ASN A 174 -1.32 13.70 -2.96
N ILE A 175 -0.04 14.12 -2.85
CA ILE A 175 0.42 15.05 -1.80
C ILE A 175 -0.36 16.37 -1.91
N TYR A 176 -0.50 16.95 -3.11
CA TYR A 176 -1.25 18.18 -3.32
C TYR A 176 -2.74 18.04 -2.93
N LEU A 177 -3.37 16.90 -3.28
CA LEU A 177 -4.75 16.63 -2.85
C LEU A 177 -4.89 16.58 -1.31
N GLN A 178 -3.91 15.99 -0.60
CA GLN A 178 -3.93 15.94 0.86
C GLN A 178 -3.69 17.30 1.50
N LYS A 179 -2.93 18.18 0.86
CA LYS A 179 -2.68 19.57 1.28
C LYS A 179 -3.83 20.52 0.88
N ASN A 180 -4.87 20.03 0.17
CA ASN A 180 -5.94 20.82 -0.45
C ASN A 180 -5.42 21.86 -1.47
N GLU A 181 -4.30 21.57 -2.11
CA GLU A 181 -3.72 22.35 -3.21
C GLU A 181 -4.27 21.81 -4.54
N ASP A 182 -5.60 21.91 -4.73
CA ASP A 182 -6.34 21.26 -5.81
C ASP A 182 -5.90 21.72 -7.20
N ASP A 183 -5.56 23.00 -7.39
CA ASP A 183 -5.06 23.55 -8.67
C ASP A 183 -3.74 22.90 -9.07
N LEU A 184 -2.81 22.70 -8.12
CA LEU A 184 -1.54 22.01 -8.38
C LEU A 184 -1.76 20.53 -8.71
N ALA A 185 -2.72 19.87 -8.03
CA ALA A 185 -3.09 18.51 -8.39
C ALA A 185 -3.65 18.39 -9.80
N LEU A 186 -4.43 19.39 -10.26
CA LEU A 186 -4.93 19.46 -11.63
C LEU A 186 -3.79 19.67 -12.65
N GLU A 187 -2.80 20.51 -12.33
CA GLU A 187 -1.61 20.67 -13.16
C GLU A 187 -0.85 19.35 -13.35
N ILE A 188 -0.71 18.58 -12.26
CA ILE A 188 -0.10 17.24 -12.33
C ILE A 188 -0.93 16.30 -13.20
N LEU A 189 -2.26 16.29 -13.05
CA LEU A 189 -3.13 15.46 -13.87
C LEU A 189 -2.97 15.77 -15.37
N ASN A 190 -2.79 17.04 -15.73
CA ASN A 190 -2.59 17.47 -17.12
C ASN A 190 -1.23 17.03 -17.70
N LYS A 191 -0.24 16.70 -16.85
CA LYS A 191 1.07 16.16 -17.27
C LYS A 191 1.05 14.65 -17.46
N ILE A 192 0.08 13.97 -16.86
CA ILE A 192 0.00 12.49 -16.88
C ILE A 192 -0.85 12.03 -18.06
N GLU A 193 -0.33 11.12 -18.88
CA GLU A 193 -1.12 10.42 -19.88
C GLU A 193 -2.12 9.48 -19.21
N ILE A 194 -3.42 9.72 -19.39
CA ILE A 194 -4.47 8.90 -18.79
C ILE A 194 -4.51 7.54 -19.50
N LYS A 195 -3.94 6.53 -18.88
CA LYS A 195 -3.94 5.14 -19.31
C LYS A 195 -4.93 4.31 -18.49
N ASN A 196 -5.25 3.12 -18.96
CA ASN A 196 -6.05 2.15 -18.21
C ASN A 196 -5.22 1.53 -17.06
N ASN A 197 -4.87 2.37 -16.09
CA ASN A 197 -4.12 2.06 -14.89
C ASN A 197 -4.93 2.51 -13.67
N TYR A 198 -5.03 1.64 -12.68
CA TYR A 198 -5.85 1.85 -11.49
C TYR A 198 -5.51 3.15 -10.74
N GLU A 199 -4.23 3.38 -10.49
CA GLU A 199 -3.74 4.53 -9.73
C GLU A 199 -4.00 5.85 -10.48
N ILE A 200 -3.74 5.88 -11.78
CA ILE A 200 -3.97 7.06 -12.63
C ILE A 200 -5.47 7.39 -12.68
N LEU A 201 -6.32 6.39 -12.92
CA LEU A 201 -7.77 6.56 -13.00
C LEU A 201 -8.36 7.01 -11.66
N THR A 202 -7.84 6.46 -10.54
CA THR A 202 -8.27 6.89 -9.20
C THR A 202 -7.88 8.33 -8.93
N PHE A 203 -6.64 8.72 -9.24
CA PHE A 203 -6.18 10.10 -9.11
C PHE A 203 -7.00 11.06 -9.98
N ALA A 204 -7.22 10.74 -11.27
CA ALA A 204 -8.06 11.53 -12.16
C ALA A 204 -9.49 11.70 -11.62
N GLY A 205 -10.06 10.65 -11.06
CA GLY A 205 -11.36 10.68 -10.40
C GLY A 205 -11.38 11.62 -9.20
N LEU A 206 -10.38 11.54 -8.32
CA LEU A 206 -10.27 12.39 -7.14
C LEU A 206 -10.11 13.88 -7.51
N VAL A 207 -9.23 14.21 -8.46
CA VAL A 207 -9.08 15.58 -8.93
C VAL A 207 -10.40 16.11 -9.49
N ASN A 208 -11.07 15.39 -10.39
CA ASN A 208 -12.35 15.83 -10.94
C ASN A 208 -13.43 15.97 -9.86
N GLN A 209 -13.43 15.11 -8.82
CA GLN A 209 -14.36 15.24 -7.68
C GLN A 209 -14.13 16.54 -6.91
N ARG A 210 -12.86 16.96 -6.69
CA ARG A 210 -12.52 18.23 -6.04
C ARG A 210 -13.04 19.45 -6.80
N PHE A 211 -12.99 19.42 -8.14
CA PHE A 211 -13.51 20.49 -8.99
C PHE A 211 -15.03 20.40 -9.26
N GLY A 212 -15.76 19.49 -8.59
CA GLY A 212 -17.20 19.34 -8.76
C GLY A 212 -17.62 18.67 -10.08
N GLU A 213 -16.68 18.19 -10.87
CA GLU A 213 -16.90 17.46 -12.11
C GLU A 213 -17.32 16.00 -11.84
N TYR A 214 -18.38 15.84 -11.03
CA TYR A 214 -18.77 14.54 -10.46
C TYR A 214 -19.03 13.45 -11.49
N LYS A 215 -19.64 13.78 -12.63
CA LYS A 215 -19.90 12.80 -13.71
C LYS A 215 -18.60 12.26 -14.30
N LYS A 216 -17.59 13.12 -14.50
CA LYS A 216 -16.26 12.69 -14.95
C LYS A 216 -15.57 11.86 -13.88
N ALA A 217 -15.63 12.29 -12.61
CA ALA A 217 -15.05 11.56 -11.50
C ALA A 217 -15.61 10.14 -11.41
N ILE A 218 -16.94 9.96 -11.45
CA ILE A 218 -17.60 8.65 -11.44
C ILE A 218 -17.14 7.80 -12.63
N ASN A 219 -17.05 8.40 -13.84
CA ASN A 219 -16.59 7.64 -15.00
C ASN A 219 -15.18 7.10 -14.83
N TYR A 220 -14.25 7.89 -14.26
CA TYR A 220 -12.89 7.44 -13.97
C TYR A 220 -12.88 6.34 -12.88
N PHE A 221 -13.63 6.48 -11.80
CA PHE A 221 -13.73 5.44 -10.78
C PHE A 221 -14.34 4.14 -11.31
N LEU A 222 -15.35 4.22 -12.18
CA LEU A 222 -15.93 3.04 -12.83
C LEU A 222 -14.95 2.38 -13.81
N GLN A 223 -14.07 3.12 -14.44
CA GLN A 223 -12.99 2.55 -15.24
C GLN A 223 -11.94 1.89 -14.32
N ALA A 224 -11.56 2.52 -13.21
CA ALA A 224 -10.65 1.94 -12.22
C ALA A 224 -11.17 0.59 -11.68
N LEU A 225 -12.48 0.46 -11.49
CA LEU A 225 -13.12 -0.82 -11.08
C LEU A 225 -12.99 -1.95 -12.12
N LYS A 226 -12.65 -1.66 -13.37
CA LYS A 226 -12.40 -2.67 -14.41
C LYS A 226 -10.96 -3.15 -14.44
N CYS A 227 -10.05 -2.49 -13.71
CA CYS A 227 -8.66 -2.93 -13.57
C CYS A 227 -8.60 -4.15 -12.63
N GLU A 228 -7.66 -5.07 -12.88
CA GLU A 228 -7.53 -6.31 -12.10
C GLU A 228 -7.28 -6.09 -10.61
N LYS A 229 -6.65 -4.96 -10.25
CA LYS A 229 -6.34 -4.56 -8.87
C LYS A 229 -7.34 -3.52 -8.36
N HIS A 230 -8.63 -3.81 -8.35
CA HIS A 230 -9.58 -2.92 -7.71
C HIS A 230 -9.83 -3.35 -6.25
N GLU A 231 -9.64 -2.43 -5.36
CA GLU A 231 -9.96 -2.55 -3.94
C GLU A 231 -11.30 -1.88 -3.62
N GLY A 232 -11.82 -2.10 -2.43
CA GLY A 232 -13.06 -1.47 -1.95
C GLY A 232 -13.06 0.06 -2.06
N ILE A 233 -11.89 0.69 -2.11
CA ILE A 233 -11.73 2.15 -2.19
C ILE A 233 -12.35 2.78 -3.45
N SER A 234 -12.33 2.12 -4.61
CA SER A 234 -12.98 2.66 -5.81
C SER A 234 -14.51 2.68 -5.68
N TYR A 235 -15.10 1.68 -5.03
CA TYR A 235 -16.52 1.70 -4.68
C TYR A 235 -16.84 2.84 -3.71
N TYR A 236 -16.00 3.02 -2.68
CA TYR A 236 -16.13 4.12 -1.72
C TYR A 236 -16.04 5.48 -2.41
N ASN A 237 -15.09 5.69 -3.33
CA ASN A 237 -14.95 6.94 -4.07
C ASN A 237 -16.16 7.21 -4.99
N CYS A 238 -16.71 6.18 -5.65
CA CYS A 238 -17.98 6.29 -6.38
C CYS A 238 -19.11 6.72 -5.43
N ALA A 239 -19.26 6.06 -4.30
CA ALA A 239 -20.30 6.35 -3.31
C ALA A 239 -20.22 7.78 -2.78
N SER A 240 -19.03 8.20 -2.36
CA SER A 240 -18.75 9.56 -1.90
C SER A 240 -19.09 10.60 -2.97
N THR A 241 -18.79 10.30 -4.23
CA THR A 241 -19.11 11.22 -5.34
C THR A 241 -20.61 11.30 -5.60
N TYR A 242 -21.33 10.16 -5.59
CA TYR A 242 -22.79 10.15 -5.70
C TYR A 242 -23.45 10.89 -4.54
N PHE A 243 -22.92 10.73 -3.31
CA PHE A 243 -23.43 11.46 -2.15
C PHE A 243 -23.25 12.98 -2.32
N LYS A 244 -22.10 13.45 -2.80
CA LYS A 244 -21.87 14.87 -3.14
C LYS A 244 -22.78 15.40 -4.24
N MET A 245 -23.24 14.54 -5.15
CA MET A 245 -24.23 14.87 -6.17
C MET A 245 -25.67 14.92 -5.63
N GLY A 246 -25.92 14.44 -4.43
CA GLY A 246 -27.25 14.26 -3.87
C GLY A 246 -27.97 12.96 -4.31
N ASP A 247 -27.27 12.07 -5.01
CA ASP A 247 -27.80 10.76 -5.42
C ASP A 247 -27.56 9.73 -4.31
N THR A 248 -28.41 9.81 -3.28
CA THR A 248 -28.25 8.97 -2.07
C THR A 248 -28.49 7.48 -2.33
N ASP A 249 -29.29 7.11 -3.31
CA ASP A 249 -29.58 5.70 -3.63
C ASP A 249 -28.34 5.03 -4.23
N ASN A 250 -27.70 5.66 -5.22
CA ASN A 250 -26.45 5.15 -5.75
C ASN A 250 -25.32 5.22 -4.71
N ALA A 251 -25.27 6.27 -3.87
CA ALA A 251 -24.30 6.35 -2.79
C ALA A 251 -24.40 5.15 -1.85
N LYS A 252 -25.60 4.79 -1.34
CA LYS A 252 -25.83 3.59 -0.51
C LYS A 252 -25.38 2.32 -1.20
N LYS A 253 -25.79 2.16 -2.46
CA LYS A 253 -25.42 0.98 -3.25
C LYS A 253 -23.90 0.79 -3.29
N TYR A 254 -23.16 1.84 -3.58
CA TYR A 254 -21.71 1.77 -3.73
C TYR A 254 -20.99 1.68 -2.40
N TYR A 255 -21.48 2.30 -1.30
CA TYR A 255 -20.93 2.08 0.05
C TYR A 255 -21.10 0.62 0.48
N ASN A 256 -22.26 0.01 0.25
CA ASN A 256 -22.47 -1.41 0.55
C ASN A 256 -21.52 -2.32 -0.26
N LEU A 257 -21.23 -1.99 -1.53
CA LEU A 257 -20.24 -2.73 -2.32
C LEU A 257 -18.81 -2.56 -1.77
N ALA A 258 -18.45 -1.38 -1.26
CA ALA A 258 -17.18 -1.14 -0.60
C ALA A 258 -17.04 -1.99 0.68
N ILE A 259 -18.08 -2.02 1.51
CA ILE A 259 -18.16 -2.83 2.75
C ILE A 259 -18.08 -4.32 2.41
N LEU A 260 -18.78 -4.78 1.37
CA LEU A 260 -18.72 -6.18 0.93
C LEU A 260 -17.30 -6.61 0.53
N LYS A 261 -16.50 -5.69 -0.03
CA LYS A 261 -15.10 -5.95 -0.40
C LYS A 261 -14.15 -5.92 0.79
N ASN A 262 -14.40 -5.06 1.74
CA ASN A 262 -13.60 -4.96 2.97
C ASN A 262 -14.51 -4.65 4.16
N PRO A 263 -15.10 -5.70 4.78
CA PRO A 263 -16.06 -5.55 5.89
C PRO A 263 -15.46 -4.93 7.16
N GLU A 264 -14.15 -5.04 7.35
CA GLU A 264 -13.48 -4.52 8.54
C GLU A 264 -13.07 -3.04 8.41
N ASN A 265 -13.33 -2.43 7.25
CA ASN A 265 -12.96 -1.03 7.04
C ASN A 265 -13.97 -0.08 7.66
N ASN A 266 -13.64 0.42 8.86
CA ASN A 266 -14.47 1.34 9.63
C ASN A 266 -14.84 2.63 8.88
N ALA A 267 -13.99 3.12 7.97
CA ALA A 267 -14.27 4.33 7.20
C ALA A 267 -15.46 4.15 6.25
N TYR A 268 -15.67 2.96 5.70
CA TYR A 268 -16.80 2.68 4.82
C TYR A 268 -18.12 2.65 5.59
N HIS A 269 -18.12 2.01 6.76
CA HIS A 269 -19.28 2.00 7.68
C HIS A 269 -19.61 3.41 8.20
N LEU A 270 -18.59 4.19 8.59
CA LEU A 270 -18.77 5.57 9.03
C LEU A 270 -19.40 6.44 7.92
N ALA A 271 -18.94 6.29 6.68
CA ALA A 271 -19.51 7.04 5.55
C ALA A 271 -20.98 6.68 5.30
N LEU A 272 -21.32 5.37 5.35
CA LEU A 272 -22.71 4.91 5.22
C LEU A 272 -23.58 5.38 6.40
N ALA A 273 -23.03 5.37 7.61
CA ALA A 273 -23.71 5.90 8.79
C ALA A 273 -24.00 7.40 8.66
N ASN A 274 -23.05 8.21 8.20
CA ASN A 274 -23.26 9.62 7.92
C ASN A 274 -24.37 9.86 6.87
N LEU A 275 -24.41 9.01 5.83
CA LEU A 275 -25.48 9.10 4.83
C LEU A 275 -26.86 8.79 5.46
N TYR A 276 -26.98 7.70 6.24
CA TYR A 276 -28.24 7.40 6.95
C TYR A 276 -28.61 8.50 7.95
N TYR A 277 -27.65 9.10 8.64
CA TYR A 277 -27.88 10.23 9.53
C TYR A 277 -28.44 11.44 8.77
N ALA A 278 -27.86 11.79 7.62
CA ALA A 278 -28.35 12.87 6.75
C ALA A 278 -29.78 12.64 6.25
N GLU A 279 -30.21 11.38 6.12
CA GLU A 279 -31.60 11.00 5.78
C GLU A 279 -32.53 10.91 7.01
N ASN A 280 -32.07 11.30 8.20
CA ASN A 280 -32.75 11.13 9.49
C ASN A 280 -33.09 9.66 9.84
N ASN A 281 -32.40 8.70 9.22
CA ASN A 281 -32.52 7.29 9.55
C ASN A 281 -31.56 6.93 10.70
N TYR A 282 -31.81 7.52 11.85
CA TYR A 282 -30.92 7.42 13.03
C TYR A 282 -30.67 5.99 13.49
N LYS A 283 -31.68 5.11 13.34
CA LYS A 283 -31.54 3.71 13.72
C LYS A 283 -30.47 3.01 12.89
N ARG A 284 -30.57 3.09 11.55
CA ARG A 284 -29.57 2.49 10.67
C ARG A 284 -28.20 3.14 10.81
N ALA A 285 -28.16 4.46 10.94
CA ALA A 285 -26.91 5.17 11.20
C ALA A 285 -26.19 4.63 12.45
N TYR A 286 -26.93 4.40 13.54
CA TYR A 286 -26.38 3.86 14.78
C TYR A 286 -25.91 2.40 14.64
N GLU A 287 -26.64 1.58 13.91
CA GLU A 287 -26.32 0.16 13.65
C GLU A 287 -25.01 0.00 12.87
N GLU A 288 -24.72 0.89 11.90
CA GLU A 288 -23.46 0.87 11.13
C GLU A 288 -22.22 1.22 11.97
N LEU A 289 -22.37 1.90 13.07
CA LEU A 289 -21.26 2.37 13.92
C LEU A 289 -20.82 1.31 14.97
N ASN A 290 -20.69 0.04 14.59
CA ASN A 290 -20.33 -1.04 15.50
C ASN A 290 -18.82 -1.14 15.77
N PHE A 291 -18.13 -0.02 15.91
CA PHE A 291 -16.70 0.11 16.19
C PHE A 291 -16.42 1.33 17.06
N ASN A 292 -15.20 1.43 17.63
CA ASN A 292 -14.89 2.37 18.70
C ASN A 292 -13.85 3.44 18.30
N THR A 293 -13.96 4.02 17.10
CA THR A 293 -13.17 5.20 16.73
C THR A 293 -13.77 6.46 17.32
N TYR A 294 -12.98 7.53 17.42
CA TYR A 294 -13.44 8.84 17.90
C TYR A 294 -14.64 9.33 17.09
N GLU A 295 -14.56 9.30 15.75
CA GLU A 295 -15.61 9.78 14.85
C GLU A 295 -16.91 8.97 15.00
N ALA A 296 -16.81 7.65 15.21
CA ALA A 296 -17.98 6.80 15.43
C ALA A 296 -18.66 7.12 16.77
N ARG A 297 -17.89 7.33 17.83
CA ARG A 297 -18.41 7.73 19.13
C ARG A 297 -19.03 9.11 19.09
N LEU A 298 -18.39 10.06 18.39
CA LEU A 298 -18.93 11.40 18.19
C LEU A 298 -20.28 11.34 17.47
N LEU A 299 -20.37 10.65 16.34
CA LEU A 299 -21.62 10.52 15.59
C LEU A 299 -22.70 9.79 16.41
N LYS A 300 -22.37 8.74 17.16
CA LYS A 300 -23.31 8.08 18.08
C LYS A 300 -23.84 9.05 19.13
N SER A 301 -22.99 9.88 19.70
CA SER A 301 -23.38 10.86 20.72
C SER A 301 -24.32 11.93 20.14
N ILE A 302 -24.07 12.36 18.91
CA ILE A 302 -24.94 13.27 18.16
C ILE A 302 -26.31 12.60 17.91
N ILE A 303 -26.33 11.35 17.44
CA ILE A 303 -27.57 10.60 17.22
C ILE A 303 -28.37 10.45 18.53
N LEU A 304 -27.73 10.16 19.64
CA LEU A 304 -28.39 10.08 20.95
C LEU A 304 -29.03 11.41 21.34
N PHE A 305 -28.36 12.52 21.10
CA PHE A 305 -28.90 13.85 21.32
C PHE A 305 -30.12 14.13 20.45
N ASP A 306 -30.00 13.89 19.13
CA ASP A 306 -31.09 14.20 18.18
C ASP A 306 -32.31 13.30 18.36
N THR A 307 -32.12 12.09 18.92
CA THR A 307 -33.20 11.18 19.29
C THR A 307 -33.75 11.36 20.69
N GLY A 308 -33.27 12.37 21.43
CA GLY A 308 -33.82 12.75 22.74
C GLY A 308 -33.22 12.02 23.95
N TYR A 309 -32.19 11.17 23.74
CA TYR A 309 -31.48 10.46 24.82
C TYR A 309 -30.41 11.35 25.47
N TYR A 310 -30.82 12.55 25.94
CA TYR A 310 -29.89 13.60 26.40
C TYR A 310 -28.96 13.17 27.53
N ALA A 311 -29.43 12.36 28.48
CA ALA A 311 -28.59 11.88 29.58
C ALA A 311 -27.45 10.97 29.13
N LEU A 312 -27.74 10.09 28.12
CA LEU A 312 -26.71 9.22 27.52
C LEU A 312 -25.75 10.04 26.66
N ALA A 313 -26.30 10.94 25.84
CA ALA A 313 -25.49 11.85 25.03
C ALA A 313 -24.51 12.66 25.90
N LYS A 314 -24.98 13.24 27.02
CA LYS A 314 -24.14 13.98 27.95
C LYS A 314 -22.95 13.16 28.44
N LYS A 315 -23.21 11.94 28.91
CA LYS A 315 -22.15 11.05 29.42
C LYS A 315 -21.08 10.72 28.35
N GLU A 316 -21.49 10.51 27.08
CA GLU A 316 -20.56 10.23 26.02
C GLU A 316 -19.79 11.48 25.58
N PHE A 317 -20.43 12.64 25.48
CA PHE A 317 -19.74 13.91 25.21
C PHE A 317 -18.74 14.29 26.31
N GLU A 318 -19.04 14.03 27.58
CA GLU A 318 -18.10 14.24 28.69
C GLU A 318 -16.82 13.39 28.51
N LYS A 319 -16.95 12.14 28.05
CA LYS A 319 -15.78 11.28 27.75
C LYS A 319 -14.99 11.80 26.55
N LEU A 320 -15.67 12.19 25.47
CA LEU A 320 -15.03 12.73 24.28
C LEU A 320 -14.30 14.05 24.56
N ALA A 321 -14.85 14.89 25.44
CA ALA A 321 -14.23 16.14 25.86
C ALA A 321 -12.90 15.94 26.61
N LEU A 322 -12.73 14.82 27.32
CA LEU A 322 -11.44 14.48 27.94
C LEU A 322 -10.37 14.10 26.90
N GLU A 323 -10.77 13.55 25.77
CA GLU A 323 -9.86 13.15 24.69
C GLU A 323 -9.55 14.33 23.75
N SER A 324 -10.54 15.17 23.47
CA SER A 324 -10.44 16.29 22.53
C SER A 324 -11.21 17.53 23.04
N PRO A 325 -10.67 18.25 24.03
CA PRO A 325 -11.38 19.37 24.69
C PRO A 325 -11.60 20.57 23.75
N GLU A 326 -10.83 20.68 22.67
CA GLU A 326 -10.94 21.80 21.73
C GLU A 326 -11.89 21.53 20.57
N ASP A 327 -12.48 20.32 20.48
CA ASP A 327 -13.42 19.98 19.40
C ASP A 327 -14.68 20.85 19.46
N GLU A 328 -14.93 21.59 18.39
CA GLU A 328 -16.05 22.53 18.28
C GLU A 328 -17.42 21.86 18.36
N MET A 329 -17.54 20.63 17.81
CA MET A 329 -18.78 19.86 17.85
C MET A 329 -19.11 19.44 19.29
N ILE A 330 -18.09 19.00 20.03
CA ILE A 330 -18.28 18.65 21.46
C ILE A 330 -18.74 19.88 22.23
N LYS A 331 -18.07 21.02 22.09
CA LYS A 331 -18.45 22.29 22.76
C LYS A 331 -19.89 22.67 22.41
N LEU A 332 -20.26 22.60 21.15
CA LEU A 332 -21.59 22.90 20.63
C LEU A 332 -22.67 22.02 21.29
N TYR A 333 -22.47 20.69 21.24
CA TYR A 333 -23.47 19.76 21.76
C TYR A 333 -23.53 19.73 23.27
N THR A 334 -22.43 19.93 23.96
CA THR A 334 -22.42 20.11 25.44
C THR A 334 -23.25 21.32 25.86
N SER A 335 -23.09 22.47 25.20
CA SER A 335 -23.93 23.66 25.45
C SER A 335 -25.42 23.40 25.20
N LYS A 336 -25.75 22.76 24.06
CA LYS A 336 -27.14 22.39 23.73
C LYS A 336 -27.75 21.43 24.76
N ILE A 337 -26.95 20.51 25.30
CA ILE A 337 -27.40 19.59 26.35
C ILE A 337 -27.70 20.33 27.63
N GLU A 338 -26.84 21.26 28.06
CA GLU A 338 -27.06 22.06 29.25
C GLU A 338 -28.37 22.87 29.19
N GLU A 339 -28.72 23.37 28.00
CA GLU A 339 -30.00 24.07 27.78
C GLU A 339 -31.23 23.15 27.97
N LYS A 340 -31.07 21.83 27.66
CA LYS A 340 -32.16 20.86 27.84
C LYS A 340 -32.39 20.41 29.27
N PHE A 341 -31.42 20.66 30.15
CA PHE A 341 -31.51 20.35 31.61
C PHE A 341 -31.80 21.55 32.47
N LYS A 342 -31.90 22.77 31.90
CA LYS A 342 -32.42 23.97 32.52
C LYS A 342 -33.94 24.05 32.43
#